data_3bf90eed6330bfd775d1fb08f2e44dae
#
_entry.id   3bf90eed6330bfd775d1fb08f2e44dae
#
_cell.length_a   1.000
_cell.length_b   1.000
_cell.length_c   1.000
_cell.angle_alpha   90.00
_cell.angle_beta   90.00
_cell.angle_gamma   90.00
#
_symmetry.space_group_name_H-M   'P 1'
#
loop_
_entity.id
_entity.type
_entity.pdbx_description
1 polymer ?
#
loop_
_entity_poly.entity_id
_entity_poly.type
_entity_poly.pdbx_seq_one_letter_code
_entity_poly.pdbx_strand_id
1 'polypeptide(L)'
;MTAVVVTRRGPALWARIDRPGAGNACDSTVLAGLERWLAGAGDPGVRALVLTGTGRSFCAGADLAEATGLLGDQPALRAFLDRGRRLVRAIGSAPVPTVAAVNGAAFGGGLELLLACDIAVAAGSARLGDRHLAVGQVPGWGSSVLLPLAVGPALARRLLVTGETWSADEAARRGLVSEVVADADLVPHVDALVATIAARDETAVRRMLGLARPAVADAAWAREWETLVAHVADQAAGPAGPPGPPA
;
A
#
# COMPACT_ATOMS: atom_id res chain seq x y z
N MET A 1 -22.79 2.42 -2.45
CA MET A 1 -21.86 3.29 -1.70
C MET A 1 -20.53 3.32 -2.43
N THR A 2 -19.86 4.47 -2.45
CA THR A 2 -18.58 4.62 -3.15
C THR A 2 -17.47 4.01 -2.30
N ALA A 3 -16.75 3.00 -2.80
CA ALA A 3 -15.73 2.27 -2.04
C ALA A 3 -14.48 3.12 -1.69
N VAL A 4 -14.28 4.26 -2.38
CA VAL A 4 -13.25 5.25 -2.09
C VAL A 4 -13.88 6.63 -2.12
N VAL A 5 -13.80 7.35 -1.01
CA VAL A 5 -14.25 8.73 -0.89
C VAL A 5 -13.06 9.65 -1.15
N VAL A 6 -13.15 10.42 -2.23
CA VAL A 6 -12.12 11.41 -2.57
C VAL A 6 -12.59 12.79 -2.14
N THR A 7 -11.79 13.48 -1.32
CA THR A 7 -12.11 14.82 -0.82
C THR A 7 -10.91 15.73 -0.90
N ARG A 8 -11.14 17.00 -1.23
CA ARG A 8 -10.10 18.03 -1.17
C ARG A 8 -10.08 18.65 0.22
N ARG A 9 -8.90 18.69 0.85
CA ARG A 9 -8.65 19.34 2.12
C ARG A 9 -7.47 20.31 1.95
N GLY A 10 -7.78 21.60 1.80
CA GLY A 10 -6.76 22.59 1.45
C GLY A 10 -5.99 22.20 0.18
N PRO A 11 -4.66 22.13 0.24
CA PRO A 11 -3.81 21.74 -0.89
C PRO A 11 -3.69 20.22 -1.09
N ALA A 12 -4.31 19.39 -0.26
CA ALA A 12 -4.27 17.93 -0.41
C ALA A 12 -5.53 17.38 -1.06
N LEU A 13 -5.35 16.34 -1.87
CA LEU A 13 -6.41 15.44 -2.32
C LEU A 13 -6.34 14.16 -1.51
N TRP A 14 -7.34 13.92 -0.67
CA TRP A 14 -7.43 12.76 0.19
C TRP A 14 -8.25 11.66 -0.48
N ALA A 15 -7.74 10.42 -0.47
CA ALA A 15 -8.52 9.22 -0.70
C ALA A 15 -8.72 8.48 0.62
N ARG A 16 -9.96 8.18 0.94
CA ARG A 16 -10.31 7.33 2.07
C ARG A 16 -10.99 6.07 1.55
N ILE A 17 -10.37 4.92 1.77
CA ILE A 17 -10.98 3.63 1.46
C ILE A 17 -12.11 3.41 2.47
N ASP A 18 -13.32 3.16 2.00
CA ASP A 18 -14.54 3.11 2.81
C ASP A 18 -15.27 1.77 2.68
N ARG A 19 -14.57 0.71 3.08
CA ARG A 19 -15.08 -0.67 3.19
C ARG A 19 -14.70 -1.28 4.55
N PRO A 20 -15.10 -0.66 5.68
CA PRO A 20 -14.62 -1.08 7.00
C PRO A 20 -15.03 -2.52 7.35
N GLY A 21 -16.16 -3.02 6.85
CA GLY A 21 -16.62 -4.40 7.03
C GLY A 21 -15.74 -5.44 6.33
N ALA A 22 -14.94 -5.04 5.33
CA ALA A 22 -13.96 -5.89 4.65
C ALA A 22 -12.50 -5.48 4.97
N GLY A 23 -12.26 -4.77 6.09
CA GLY A 23 -10.93 -4.29 6.46
C GLY A 23 -10.33 -3.32 5.43
N ASN A 24 -11.15 -2.64 4.62
CA ASN A 24 -10.70 -1.78 3.52
C ASN A 24 -9.91 -2.54 2.44
N ALA A 25 -10.20 -3.82 2.24
CA ALA A 25 -9.58 -4.61 1.18
C ALA A 25 -9.86 -4.03 -0.21
N CYS A 26 -8.87 -4.11 -1.09
CA CYS A 26 -8.89 -3.58 -2.45
C CYS A 26 -9.56 -4.59 -3.39
N ASP A 27 -10.86 -4.39 -3.65
CA ASP A 27 -11.55 -4.98 -4.79
C ASP A 27 -11.38 -4.09 -6.04
N SER A 28 -11.94 -4.53 -7.16
CA SER A 28 -11.91 -3.77 -8.42
C SER A 28 -12.53 -2.37 -8.29
N THR A 29 -13.48 -2.15 -7.36
CA THR A 29 -14.10 -0.85 -7.14
C THR A 29 -13.20 0.09 -6.34
N VAL A 30 -12.47 -0.43 -5.35
CA VAL A 30 -11.43 0.31 -4.61
C VAL A 30 -10.29 0.69 -5.55
N LEU A 31 -9.78 -0.27 -6.34
CA LEU A 31 -8.71 0.02 -7.31
C LEU A 31 -9.12 1.15 -8.26
N ALA A 32 -10.33 1.09 -8.83
CA ALA A 32 -10.86 2.16 -9.69
C ALA A 32 -10.99 3.51 -8.96
N GLY A 33 -11.35 3.48 -7.68
CA GLY A 33 -11.41 4.70 -6.85
C GLY A 33 -10.04 5.33 -6.61
N LEU A 34 -9.04 4.51 -6.31
CA LEU A 34 -7.67 4.95 -6.09
C LEU A 34 -7.00 5.44 -7.39
N GLU A 35 -7.30 4.82 -8.53
CA GLU A 35 -6.85 5.32 -9.85
C GLU A 35 -7.40 6.72 -10.13
N ARG A 36 -8.70 6.98 -9.85
CA ARG A 36 -9.28 8.32 -10.00
C ARG A 36 -8.65 9.34 -9.04
N TRP A 37 -8.40 8.94 -7.79
CA TRP A 37 -7.69 9.79 -6.83
C TRP A 37 -6.29 10.16 -7.35
N LEU A 38 -5.54 9.18 -7.84
CA LEU A 38 -4.19 9.40 -8.36
C LEU A 38 -4.20 10.32 -9.59
N ALA A 39 -5.19 10.18 -10.47
CA ALA A 39 -5.36 11.06 -11.64
C ALA A 39 -5.55 12.53 -11.23
N GLY A 40 -6.14 12.81 -10.07
CA GLY A 40 -6.30 14.16 -9.52
C GLY A 40 -4.99 14.81 -9.05
N ALA A 41 -3.85 14.11 -9.11
CA ALA A 41 -2.54 14.69 -8.78
C ALA A 41 -2.14 15.86 -9.70
N GLY A 42 -2.71 15.91 -10.90
CA GLY A 42 -2.51 17.00 -11.87
C GLY A 42 -3.49 18.17 -11.72
N ASP A 43 -4.46 18.09 -10.82
CA ASP A 43 -5.47 19.13 -10.66
C ASP A 43 -4.85 20.43 -10.11
N PRO A 44 -5.32 21.60 -10.57
CA PRO A 44 -4.79 22.89 -10.12
C PRO A 44 -4.82 23.04 -8.60
N GLY A 45 -3.66 23.38 -8.03
CA GLY A 45 -3.48 23.62 -6.59
C GLY A 45 -3.46 22.36 -5.73
N VAL A 46 -3.44 21.14 -6.30
CA VAL A 46 -3.10 19.91 -5.56
C VAL A 46 -1.59 19.87 -5.36
N ARG A 47 -1.18 19.84 -4.09
CA ARG A 47 0.23 19.88 -3.67
C ARG A 47 0.69 18.57 -3.02
N ALA A 48 -0.26 17.73 -2.63
CA ALA A 48 -0.01 16.39 -2.11
C ALA A 48 -1.24 15.49 -2.30
N LEU A 49 -0.99 14.20 -2.38
CA LEU A 49 -1.99 13.15 -2.31
C LEU A 49 -1.91 12.45 -0.94
N VAL A 50 -3.05 12.21 -0.31
CA VAL A 50 -3.11 11.51 0.98
C VAL A 50 -4.01 10.30 0.86
N LEU A 51 -3.54 9.14 1.34
CA LEU A 51 -4.29 7.89 1.39
C LEU A 51 -4.55 7.49 2.84
N THR A 52 -5.79 7.11 3.16
CA THR A 52 -6.17 6.58 4.49
C THR A 52 -7.32 5.58 4.36
N GLY A 53 -7.68 4.94 5.46
CA GLY A 53 -8.83 4.04 5.54
C GLY A 53 -9.91 4.51 6.50
N THR A 54 -11.11 3.94 6.42
CA THR A 54 -12.19 4.16 7.38
C THR A 54 -12.10 3.15 8.52
N GLY A 55 -12.31 3.60 9.76
CA GLY A 55 -12.40 2.72 10.93
C GLY A 55 -11.04 2.17 11.37
N ARG A 56 -10.96 0.88 11.68
CA ARG A 56 -9.82 0.25 12.35
C ARG A 56 -8.72 -0.26 11.40
N SER A 57 -8.90 -0.13 10.10
CA SER A 57 -7.93 -0.60 9.10
C SER A 57 -7.57 0.53 8.14
N PHE A 58 -6.30 0.63 7.83
CA PHE A 58 -5.84 1.37 6.66
C PHE A 58 -6.23 0.59 5.40
N CYS A 59 -5.70 -0.61 5.22
CA CYS A 59 -6.05 -1.53 4.15
C CYS A 59 -5.54 -2.95 4.47
N ALA A 60 -6.39 -3.96 4.34
CA ALA A 60 -6.05 -5.36 4.58
C ALA A 60 -5.37 -6.05 3.38
N GLY A 61 -5.22 -5.37 2.24
CA GLY A 61 -4.62 -5.92 1.02
C GLY A 61 -5.60 -6.12 -0.12
N ALA A 62 -5.26 -6.98 -1.07
CA ALA A 62 -6.18 -7.39 -2.14
C ALA A 62 -7.40 -8.09 -1.55
N ASP A 63 -8.58 -7.88 -2.15
CA ASP A 63 -9.81 -8.54 -1.71
C ASP A 63 -9.76 -10.03 -2.06
N LEU A 64 -9.60 -10.85 -1.01
CA LEU A 64 -9.47 -12.30 -1.15
C LEU A 64 -10.75 -12.95 -1.69
N ALA A 65 -11.93 -12.38 -1.42
CA ALA A 65 -13.17 -12.91 -1.94
C ALA A 65 -13.26 -12.72 -3.45
N GLU A 66 -12.87 -11.53 -3.97
CA GLU A 66 -12.79 -11.29 -5.40
C GLU A 66 -11.71 -12.17 -6.05
N ALA A 67 -10.51 -12.20 -5.48
CA ALA A 67 -9.41 -13.02 -6.02
C ALA A 67 -9.80 -14.51 -6.08
N THR A 68 -10.42 -15.05 -5.01
CA THR A 68 -10.90 -16.44 -4.95
C THR A 68 -12.00 -16.70 -5.99
N GLY A 69 -12.91 -15.75 -6.16
CA GLY A 69 -13.96 -15.85 -7.18
C GLY A 69 -13.43 -15.90 -8.62
N LEU A 70 -12.21 -15.38 -8.84
CA LEU A 70 -11.54 -15.37 -10.14
C LEU A 70 -10.60 -16.57 -10.37
N LEU A 71 -10.45 -17.50 -9.41
CA LEU A 71 -9.52 -18.65 -9.56
C LEU A 71 -9.81 -19.51 -10.79
N GLY A 72 -11.07 -19.61 -11.19
CA GLY A 72 -11.50 -20.31 -12.42
C GLY A 72 -11.27 -19.55 -13.72
N ASP A 73 -10.91 -18.27 -13.66
CA ASP A 73 -10.63 -17.39 -14.80
C ASP A 73 -9.25 -16.75 -14.62
N GLN A 74 -8.22 -17.49 -14.98
CA GLN A 74 -6.82 -17.07 -14.82
C GLN A 74 -6.49 -15.74 -15.52
N PRO A 75 -7.00 -15.42 -16.73
CA PRO A 75 -6.84 -14.11 -17.34
C PRO A 75 -7.44 -12.98 -16.50
N ALA A 76 -8.65 -13.15 -15.98
CA ALA A 76 -9.32 -12.14 -15.14
C ALA A 76 -8.57 -11.93 -13.81
N LEU A 77 -8.15 -13.01 -13.14
CA LEU A 77 -7.36 -12.94 -11.91
C LEU A 77 -6.03 -12.19 -12.14
N ARG A 78 -5.31 -12.53 -13.21
CA ARG A 78 -4.07 -11.83 -13.58
C ARG A 78 -4.32 -10.34 -13.85
N ALA A 79 -5.40 -10.00 -14.55
CA ALA A 79 -5.76 -8.61 -14.83
C ALA A 79 -6.06 -7.83 -13.54
N PHE A 80 -6.78 -8.43 -12.58
CA PHE A 80 -7.06 -7.85 -11.26
C PHE A 80 -5.75 -7.60 -10.48
N LEU A 81 -4.89 -8.60 -10.36
CA LEU A 81 -3.63 -8.50 -9.62
C LEU A 81 -2.66 -7.50 -10.28
N ASP A 82 -2.56 -7.52 -11.62
CA ASP A 82 -1.71 -6.58 -12.36
C ASP A 82 -2.20 -5.14 -12.25
N ARG A 83 -3.52 -4.93 -12.15
CA ARG A 83 -4.09 -3.61 -11.91
C ARG A 83 -3.60 -3.01 -10.59
N GLY A 84 -3.63 -3.80 -9.49
CA GLY A 84 -3.10 -3.37 -8.20
C GLY A 84 -1.61 -3.06 -8.26
N ARG A 85 -0.81 -3.91 -8.91
CA ARG A 85 0.62 -3.69 -9.14
C ARG A 85 0.89 -2.39 -9.89
N ARG A 86 0.15 -2.13 -10.97
CA ARG A 86 0.30 -0.88 -11.73
C ARG A 86 -0.07 0.34 -10.90
N LEU A 87 -1.13 0.25 -10.09
CA LEU A 87 -1.53 1.33 -9.19
C LEU A 87 -0.43 1.66 -8.17
N VAL A 88 0.14 0.65 -7.50
CA VAL A 88 1.23 0.82 -6.53
C VAL A 88 2.44 1.49 -7.19
N ARG A 89 2.86 1.03 -8.37
CA ARG A 89 3.94 1.67 -9.13
C ARG A 89 3.63 3.11 -9.50
N ALA A 90 2.39 3.39 -9.89
CA ALA A 90 1.95 4.73 -10.26
C ALA A 90 1.90 5.69 -9.06
N ILE A 91 1.53 5.22 -7.86
CA ILE A 91 1.62 6.00 -6.62
C ILE A 91 3.08 6.40 -6.35
N GLY A 92 4.03 5.46 -6.45
CA GLY A 92 5.46 5.72 -6.25
C GLY A 92 6.08 6.67 -7.27
N SER A 93 5.40 6.95 -8.38
CA SER A 93 5.83 7.90 -9.43
C SER A 93 4.91 9.11 -9.58
N ALA A 94 4.01 9.35 -8.63
CA ALA A 94 3.10 10.50 -8.66
C ALA A 94 3.85 11.84 -8.81
N PRO A 95 3.30 12.82 -9.54
CA PRO A 95 3.98 14.10 -9.79
C PRO A 95 4.03 15.02 -8.56
N VAL A 96 3.31 14.69 -7.50
CA VAL A 96 3.28 15.39 -6.21
C VAL A 96 3.58 14.42 -5.07
N PRO A 97 4.00 14.90 -3.88
CA PRO A 97 4.20 14.04 -2.71
C PRO A 97 2.98 13.22 -2.37
N THR A 98 3.22 11.96 -2.00
CA THR A 98 2.19 11.02 -1.55
C THR A 98 2.39 10.68 -0.07
N VAL A 99 1.31 10.73 0.72
CA VAL A 99 1.34 10.50 2.17
C VAL A 99 0.38 9.37 2.52
N ALA A 100 0.88 8.33 3.17
CA ALA A 100 0.05 7.33 3.83
C ALA A 100 -0.29 7.80 5.26
N ALA A 101 -1.55 8.13 5.52
CA ALA A 101 -2.09 8.39 6.84
C ALA A 101 -2.65 7.07 7.39
N VAL A 102 -1.79 6.30 8.09
CA VAL A 102 -2.05 4.90 8.47
C VAL A 102 -2.87 4.86 9.75
N ASN A 103 -4.19 4.86 9.59
CA ASN A 103 -5.16 4.93 10.70
C ASN A 103 -5.37 3.59 11.45
N GLY A 104 -4.75 2.50 11.02
CA GLY A 104 -4.96 1.19 11.61
C GLY A 104 -4.18 0.08 10.88
N ALA A 105 -4.76 -1.11 10.77
CA ALA A 105 -4.10 -2.26 10.17
C ALA A 105 -3.73 -2.03 8.70
N ALA A 106 -2.47 -2.27 8.34
CA ALA A 106 -1.91 -2.21 6.98
C ALA A 106 -1.22 -3.55 6.66
N PHE A 107 -1.89 -4.42 5.91
CA PHE A 107 -1.42 -5.78 5.65
C PHE A 107 -1.42 -6.10 4.15
N GLY A 108 -0.50 -6.98 3.71
CA GLY A 108 -0.40 -7.42 2.33
C GLY A 108 -0.36 -6.26 1.35
N GLY A 109 -1.29 -6.20 0.39
CA GLY A 109 -1.43 -5.07 -0.53
C GLY A 109 -1.60 -3.71 0.15
N GLY A 110 -2.10 -3.67 1.40
CA GLY A 110 -2.17 -2.44 2.20
C GLY A 110 -0.79 -1.97 2.67
N LEU A 111 0.11 -2.89 3.01
CA LEU A 111 1.52 -2.57 3.23
C LEU A 111 2.18 -2.09 1.93
N GLU A 112 1.86 -2.70 0.80
CA GLU A 112 2.40 -2.33 -0.51
C GLU A 112 1.95 -0.92 -0.94
N LEU A 113 0.69 -0.56 -0.67
CA LEU A 113 0.19 0.81 -0.85
C LEU A 113 0.91 1.83 0.04
N LEU A 114 1.18 1.46 1.31
CA LEU A 114 1.95 2.30 2.23
C LEU A 114 3.38 2.49 1.72
N LEU A 115 4.06 1.41 1.34
CA LEU A 115 5.44 1.43 0.84
C LEU A 115 5.60 2.24 -0.45
N ALA A 116 4.56 2.37 -1.25
CA ALA A 116 4.55 3.18 -2.45
C ALA A 116 4.44 4.68 -2.16
N CYS A 117 3.96 5.07 -0.98
CA CYS A 117 3.89 6.48 -0.59
C CYS A 117 5.27 7.02 -0.20
N ASP A 118 5.49 8.31 -0.45
CA ASP A 118 6.76 8.98 -0.11
C ASP A 118 6.94 9.16 1.39
N ILE A 119 5.84 9.36 2.12
CA ILE A 119 5.84 9.59 3.57
C ILE A 119 4.74 8.71 4.18
N ALA A 120 5.04 8.07 5.30
CA ALA A 120 4.06 7.32 6.07
C ALA A 120 4.02 7.83 7.51
N VAL A 121 2.83 8.27 7.95
CA VAL A 121 2.54 8.65 9.34
C VAL A 121 1.54 7.65 9.89
N ALA A 122 1.82 7.05 11.03
CA ALA A 122 0.97 6.03 11.62
C ALA A 122 0.27 6.50 12.90
N ALA A 123 -0.98 6.11 13.07
CA ALA A 123 -1.67 6.15 14.36
C ALA A 123 -1.02 5.16 15.33
N GLY A 124 -0.98 5.46 16.62
CA GLY A 124 -0.39 4.59 17.66
C GLY A 124 -0.99 3.19 17.72
N SER A 125 -2.28 3.06 17.37
CA SER A 125 -2.98 1.77 17.30
C SER A 125 -2.66 0.94 16.04
N ALA A 126 -1.94 1.50 15.05
CA ALA A 126 -1.69 0.82 13.77
C ALA A 126 -0.87 -0.46 13.95
N ARG A 127 -1.11 -1.42 13.06
CA ARG A 127 -0.40 -2.69 12.95
C ARG A 127 0.00 -2.91 11.50
N LEU A 128 1.26 -3.20 11.26
CA LEU A 128 1.84 -3.27 9.93
C LEU A 128 2.54 -4.62 9.72
N GLY A 129 2.34 -5.24 8.56
CA GLY A 129 3.00 -6.51 8.24
C GLY A 129 2.69 -6.98 6.82
N ASP A 130 3.58 -7.81 6.26
CA ASP A 130 3.36 -8.32 4.91
C ASP A 130 2.19 -9.33 4.88
N ARG A 131 2.20 -10.33 5.73
CA ARG A 131 1.13 -11.31 5.94
C ARG A 131 0.63 -12.10 4.72
N HIS A 132 1.26 -12.02 3.56
CA HIS A 132 0.87 -12.86 2.41
C HIS A 132 0.92 -14.34 2.75
N LEU A 133 1.96 -14.81 3.46
CA LEU A 133 2.10 -16.20 3.86
C LEU A 133 1.01 -16.68 4.85
N ALA A 134 0.38 -15.77 5.61
CA ALA A 134 -0.72 -16.14 6.50
C ALA A 134 -1.96 -16.64 5.75
N VAL A 135 -2.05 -16.35 4.46
CA VAL A 135 -3.12 -16.80 3.56
C VAL A 135 -2.58 -17.64 2.39
N GLY A 136 -1.35 -18.16 2.53
CA GLY A 136 -0.72 -19.00 1.52
C GLY A 136 -0.38 -18.27 0.22
N GLN A 137 -0.17 -16.95 0.27
CA GLN A 137 0.14 -16.12 -0.90
C GLN A 137 1.57 -15.59 -0.87
N VAL A 138 2.02 -15.09 -2.00
CA VAL A 138 3.26 -14.32 -2.15
C VAL A 138 2.94 -12.90 -2.62
N PRO A 139 3.79 -11.89 -2.31
CA PRO A 139 3.56 -10.52 -2.74
C PRO A 139 3.60 -10.37 -4.26
N GLY A 140 2.92 -9.34 -4.77
CA GLY A 140 2.89 -9.05 -6.20
C GLY A 140 2.68 -7.58 -6.54
N TRP A 141 2.49 -6.74 -5.53
CA TRP A 141 2.32 -5.29 -5.70
C TRP A 141 3.54 -4.50 -5.21
N GLY A 142 4.61 -5.16 -4.75
CA GLY A 142 5.87 -4.51 -4.46
C GLY A 142 6.48 -4.78 -3.08
N SER A 143 5.92 -5.64 -2.22
CA SER A 143 6.50 -5.91 -0.89
C SER A 143 7.95 -6.40 -1.00
N SER A 144 8.24 -7.36 -1.88
CA SER A 144 9.59 -7.91 -2.00
C SER A 144 10.58 -6.92 -2.62
N VAL A 145 10.07 -5.89 -3.28
CA VAL A 145 10.84 -4.84 -3.97
C VAL A 145 11.09 -3.62 -3.08
N LEU A 146 10.03 -3.12 -2.43
CA LEU A 146 10.06 -1.85 -1.69
C LEU A 146 10.45 -2.02 -0.22
N LEU A 147 10.01 -3.12 0.41
CA LEU A 147 10.28 -3.34 1.84
C LEU A 147 11.78 -3.41 2.17
N PRO A 148 12.66 -4.07 1.36
CA PRO A 148 14.10 -4.04 1.60
C PRO A 148 14.72 -2.65 1.53
N LEU A 149 14.14 -1.74 0.76
CA LEU A 149 14.60 -0.35 0.65
C LEU A 149 14.21 0.46 1.88
N ALA A 150 13.05 0.17 2.48
CA ALA A 150 12.55 0.86 3.66
C ALA A 150 13.26 0.41 4.95
N VAL A 151 13.37 -0.90 5.19
CA VAL A 151 13.82 -1.44 6.50
C VAL A 151 15.14 -2.20 6.43
N GLY A 152 15.76 -2.23 5.26
CA GLY A 152 16.96 -3.03 5.00
C GLY A 152 16.65 -4.52 4.71
N PRO A 153 17.56 -5.20 4.00
CA PRO A 153 17.27 -6.53 3.43
C PRO A 153 17.09 -7.64 4.49
N ALA A 154 17.72 -7.52 5.66
CA ALA A 154 17.61 -8.54 6.71
C ALA A 154 16.23 -8.54 7.38
N LEU A 155 15.75 -7.34 7.76
CA LEU A 155 14.42 -7.18 8.37
C LEU A 155 13.30 -7.45 7.37
N ALA A 156 13.48 -7.02 6.11
CA ALA A 156 12.52 -7.30 5.06
C ALA A 156 12.33 -8.81 4.85
N ARG A 157 13.43 -9.58 4.72
CA ARG A 157 13.36 -11.04 4.61
C ARG A 157 12.65 -11.67 5.80
N ARG A 158 12.97 -11.22 7.03
CA ARG A 158 12.30 -11.71 8.23
C ARG A 158 10.79 -11.47 8.15
N LEU A 159 10.34 -10.24 7.86
CA LEU A 159 8.92 -9.91 7.76
C LEU A 159 8.21 -10.77 6.72
N LEU A 160 8.82 -10.89 5.53
CA LEU A 160 8.26 -11.65 4.41
C LEU A 160 8.11 -13.14 4.71
N VAL A 161 9.10 -13.78 5.36
CA VAL A 161 9.07 -15.24 5.56
C VAL A 161 8.39 -15.67 6.87
N THR A 162 8.25 -14.75 7.85
CA THR A 162 7.55 -15.08 9.11
C THR A 162 6.09 -14.62 9.11
N GLY A 163 5.74 -13.62 8.28
CA GLY A 163 4.43 -12.97 8.33
C GLY A 163 4.17 -12.23 9.64
N GLU A 164 5.21 -11.90 10.40
CA GLU A 164 5.07 -11.16 11.67
C GLU A 164 4.45 -9.79 11.46
N THR A 165 3.92 -9.23 12.53
CA THR A 165 3.26 -7.92 12.53
C THR A 165 3.97 -7.01 13.51
N TRP A 166 4.28 -5.79 13.08
CA TRP A 166 4.88 -4.76 13.94
C TRP A 166 3.82 -3.80 14.48
N SER A 167 4.05 -3.28 15.69
CA SER A 167 3.33 -2.09 16.18
C SER A 167 3.80 -0.85 15.40
N ALA A 168 3.02 0.25 15.51
CA ALA A 168 3.41 1.53 14.93
C ALA A 168 4.79 1.98 15.42
N ASP A 169 5.05 1.90 16.73
CA ASP A 169 6.34 2.29 17.33
C ASP A 169 7.50 1.40 16.83
N GLU A 170 7.26 0.11 16.65
CA GLU A 170 8.28 -0.79 16.10
C GLU A 170 8.55 -0.46 14.64
N ALA A 171 7.51 -0.19 13.87
CA ALA A 171 7.61 0.23 12.48
C ALA A 171 8.40 1.54 12.33
N ALA A 172 8.17 2.52 13.22
CA ALA A 172 8.93 3.78 13.24
C ALA A 172 10.41 3.55 13.59
N ARG A 173 10.69 2.78 14.66
CA ARG A 173 12.08 2.48 15.05
C ARG A 173 12.86 1.76 13.95
N ARG A 174 12.20 1.05 13.06
CA ARG A 174 12.79 0.28 11.95
C ARG A 174 12.73 0.99 10.60
N GLY A 175 12.20 2.22 10.56
CA GLY A 175 12.16 3.06 9.36
C GLY A 175 11.04 2.74 8.37
N LEU A 176 10.05 1.91 8.76
CA LEU A 176 8.91 1.59 7.91
C LEU A 176 7.89 2.75 7.83
N VAL A 177 7.75 3.51 8.91
CA VAL A 177 6.98 4.77 8.95
C VAL A 177 7.87 5.88 9.51
N SER A 178 7.63 7.12 9.08
CA SER A 178 8.44 8.27 9.49
C SER A 178 8.07 8.78 10.88
N GLU A 179 6.80 8.66 11.26
CA GLU A 179 6.27 9.21 12.51
C GLU A 179 5.12 8.37 13.05
N VAL A 180 4.95 8.42 14.38
CA VAL A 180 3.79 7.88 15.08
C VAL A 180 3.16 8.99 15.91
N VAL A 181 1.84 9.10 15.81
CA VAL A 181 1.05 10.09 16.53
C VAL A 181 -0.13 9.42 17.25
N ALA A 182 -0.75 10.10 18.22
CA ALA A 182 -1.98 9.60 18.80
C ALA A 182 -3.06 9.46 17.71
N ASP A 183 -3.95 8.48 17.87
CA ASP A 183 -4.95 8.17 16.82
C ASP A 183 -5.81 9.39 16.45
N ALA A 184 -6.19 10.20 17.45
CA ALA A 184 -6.97 11.41 17.22
C ALA A 184 -6.21 12.52 16.48
N ASP A 185 -4.88 12.50 16.55
CA ASP A 185 -4.01 13.52 15.96
C ASP A 185 -3.56 13.20 14.54
N LEU A 186 -3.83 11.98 14.02
CA LEU A 186 -3.34 11.55 12.72
C LEU A 186 -3.75 12.52 11.59
N VAL A 187 -5.02 12.85 11.49
CA VAL A 187 -5.53 13.74 10.44
C VAL A 187 -5.02 15.17 10.58
N PRO A 188 -5.10 15.82 11.76
CA PRO A 188 -4.53 17.15 11.98
C PRO A 188 -3.01 17.21 11.68
N HIS A 189 -2.27 16.19 12.09
CA HIS A 189 -0.82 16.13 11.86
C HIS A 189 -0.49 16.04 10.36
N VAL A 190 -1.18 15.17 9.62
CA VAL A 190 -0.99 15.04 8.15
C VAL A 190 -1.42 16.33 7.43
N ASP A 191 -2.51 17.00 7.86
CA ASP A 191 -2.90 18.29 7.31
C ASP A 191 -1.79 19.34 7.51
N ALA A 192 -1.14 19.39 8.69
CA ALA A 192 -0.03 20.29 8.98
C ALA A 192 1.23 19.95 8.15
N LEU A 193 1.54 18.66 7.98
CA LEU A 193 2.62 18.18 7.10
C LEU A 193 2.38 18.65 5.66
N VAL A 194 1.17 18.45 5.14
CA VAL A 194 0.80 18.88 3.78
C VAL A 194 0.89 20.40 3.65
N ALA A 195 0.46 21.18 4.66
CA ALA A 195 0.61 22.63 4.65
C ALA A 195 2.08 23.06 4.57
N THR A 196 2.96 22.36 5.29
CA THR A 196 4.42 22.56 5.21
C THR A 196 4.97 22.31 3.82
N ILE A 197 4.54 21.21 3.17
CA ILE A 197 4.91 20.88 1.79
C ILE A 197 4.40 21.95 0.82
N ALA A 198 3.15 22.36 0.98
CA ALA A 198 2.49 23.31 0.09
C ALA A 198 3.09 24.73 0.16
N ALA A 199 3.73 25.08 1.27
CA ALA A 199 4.44 26.35 1.46
C ALA A 199 5.79 26.39 0.69
N ARG A 200 6.26 25.26 0.12
CA ARG A 200 7.52 25.19 -0.62
C ARG A 200 7.30 25.46 -2.11
N ASP A 201 8.35 25.79 -2.83
CA ASP A 201 8.32 25.91 -4.29
C ASP A 201 7.96 24.55 -4.92
N GLU A 202 6.92 24.55 -5.76
CA GLU A 202 6.39 23.31 -6.35
C GLU A 202 7.39 22.61 -7.24
N THR A 203 8.15 23.37 -8.02
CA THR A 203 9.14 22.83 -8.94
C THR A 203 10.31 22.20 -8.15
N ALA A 204 10.74 22.86 -7.09
CA ALA A 204 11.80 22.35 -6.22
C ALA A 204 11.34 21.05 -5.51
N VAL A 205 10.11 20.99 -4.98
CA VAL A 205 9.57 19.77 -4.37
C VAL A 205 9.54 18.62 -5.37
N ARG A 206 9.05 18.86 -6.58
CA ARG A 206 9.01 17.82 -7.64
C ARG A 206 10.40 17.30 -7.99
N ARG A 207 11.40 18.19 -8.11
CA ARG A 207 12.78 17.81 -8.38
C ARG A 207 13.38 17.01 -7.24
N MET A 208 13.13 17.42 -5.99
CA MET A 208 13.59 16.69 -4.80
C MET A 208 13.00 15.29 -4.71
N LEU A 209 11.72 15.11 -5.04
CA LEU A 209 11.12 13.78 -5.13
C LEU A 209 11.84 12.90 -6.17
N GLY A 210 12.13 13.46 -7.35
CA GLY A 210 12.87 12.73 -8.39
C GLY A 210 14.28 12.31 -7.98
N LEU A 211 14.93 13.06 -7.06
CA LEU A 211 16.23 12.72 -6.51
C LEU A 211 16.16 11.74 -5.32
N ALA A 212 15.11 11.87 -4.49
CA ALA A 212 14.98 11.11 -3.24
C ALA A 212 14.34 9.72 -3.45
N ARG A 213 13.47 9.57 -4.45
CA ARG A 213 12.83 8.28 -4.72
C ARG A 213 13.84 7.25 -5.20
N PRO A 214 13.77 6.01 -4.70
CA PRO A 214 14.73 4.99 -5.09
C PRO A 214 14.58 4.62 -6.56
N ALA A 215 15.69 4.49 -7.26
CA ALA A 215 15.72 3.91 -8.61
C ALA A 215 15.59 2.38 -8.49
N VAL A 216 14.37 1.88 -8.69
CA VAL A 216 14.11 0.43 -8.67
C VAL A 216 14.18 -0.13 -10.08
N ALA A 217 15.03 -1.16 -10.26
CA ALA A 217 15.17 -1.82 -11.55
C ALA A 217 13.87 -2.56 -11.94
N ASP A 218 13.44 -2.43 -13.19
CA ASP A 218 12.25 -3.13 -13.69
C ASP A 218 12.37 -4.66 -13.56
N ALA A 219 13.57 -5.22 -13.61
CA ALA A 219 13.82 -6.64 -13.39
C ALA A 219 13.38 -7.12 -11.98
N ALA A 220 13.45 -6.28 -10.93
CA ALA A 220 12.98 -6.64 -9.61
C ALA A 220 11.45 -6.77 -9.58
N TRP A 221 10.74 -5.82 -10.20
CA TRP A 221 9.29 -5.87 -10.37
C TRP A 221 8.83 -7.03 -11.24
N ALA A 222 9.57 -7.33 -12.32
CA ALA A 222 9.27 -8.46 -13.20
C ALA A 222 9.39 -9.78 -12.44
N ARG A 223 10.47 -9.98 -11.68
CA ARG A 223 10.67 -11.19 -10.88
C ARG A 223 9.57 -11.42 -9.85
N GLU A 224 9.17 -10.38 -9.12
CA GLU A 224 8.06 -10.50 -8.16
C GLU A 224 6.76 -10.91 -8.86
N TRP A 225 6.45 -10.24 -9.96
CA TRP A 225 5.25 -10.51 -10.76
C TRP A 225 5.22 -11.93 -11.33
N GLU A 226 6.32 -12.38 -11.93
CA GLU A 226 6.44 -13.73 -12.47
C GLU A 226 6.29 -14.79 -11.37
N THR A 227 6.84 -14.53 -10.17
CA THR A 227 6.69 -15.40 -9.01
C THR A 227 5.23 -15.49 -8.56
N LEU A 228 4.54 -14.36 -8.45
CA LEU A 228 3.10 -14.35 -8.10
C LEU A 228 2.28 -15.10 -9.15
N VAL A 229 2.51 -14.84 -10.44
CA VAL A 229 1.79 -15.49 -11.54
C VAL A 229 1.98 -17.00 -11.52
N ALA A 230 3.21 -17.49 -11.30
CA ALA A 230 3.49 -18.91 -11.18
C ALA A 230 2.79 -19.51 -9.96
N HIS A 231 2.89 -18.85 -8.79
CA HIS A 231 2.27 -19.31 -7.55
C HIS A 231 0.74 -19.47 -7.68
N VAL A 232 0.07 -18.49 -8.27
CA VAL A 232 -1.38 -18.52 -8.49
C VAL A 232 -1.77 -19.61 -9.49
N ALA A 233 -0.96 -19.84 -10.52
CA ALA A 233 -1.18 -20.94 -11.48
C ALA A 233 -1.07 -22.32 -10.81
N ASP A 234 -0.07 -22.51 -9.94
CA ASP A 234 0.11 -23.72 -9.16
C ASP A 234 -1.08 -24.01 -8.23
N GLN A 235 -1.61 -22.96 -7.56
CA GLN A 235 -2.79 -23.07 -6.72
C GLN A 235 -4.05 -23.48 -7.52
N ALA A 236 -4.21 -22.99 -8.73
CA ALA A 236 -5.34 -23.31 -9.59
C ALA A 236 -5.26 -24.74 -10.16
N ALA A 237 -4.06 -25.31 -10.32
CA ALA A 237 -3.86 -26.68 -10.84
C ALA A 237 -4.26 -27.79 -9.84
N GLY A 238 -4.55 -27.45 -8.58
CA GLY A 238 -5.00 -28.35 -7.53
C GLY A 238 -3.89 -28.82 -6.58
N PRO A 239 -4.21 -29.43 -5.42
CA PRO A 239 -3.43 -29.31 -4.22
C PRO A 239 -2.15 -30.12 -4.24
N ALA A 240 -1.03 -29.45 -4.08
CA ALA A 240 -0.17 -29.86 -2.98
C ALA A 240 -0.90 -29.35 -1.73
N GLY A 241 -1.51 -30.23 -0.95
CA GLY A 241 -2.24 -29.88 0.26
C GLY A 241 -1.38 -29.01 1.18
N PRO A 242 -1.97 -28.10 2.00
CA PRO A 242 -1.20 -27.33 2.95
C PRO A 242 -0.39 -28.28 3.82
N PRO A 243 0.87 -27.96 4.14
CA PRO A 243 1.58 -28.72 5.15
C PRO A 243 0.73 -28.68 6.43
N GLY A 244 0.46 -29.87 6.98
CA GLY A 244 -0.26 -30.00 8.23
C GLY A 244 0.41 -29.14 9.32
N PRO A 245 -0.31 -28.73 10.38
CA PRO A 245 0.28 -27.96 11.46
C PRO A 245 1.49 -28.72 12.01
N PRO A 246 2.58 -28.01 12.37
CA PRO A 246 3.71 -28.64 13.04
C PRO A 246 3.23 -29.29 14.35
N ALA A 247 3.69 -30.52 14.58
CA ALA A 247 3.43 -31.29 15.80
C ALA A 247 3.99 -30.57 17.04
#